data_d96a982423f46e8c47984395adbe9f47
#
_entry.id   d96a982423f46e8c47984395adbe9f47
#
_cell.length_a   1.000
_cell.length_b   1.000
_cell.length_c   1.000
_cell.angle_alpha   90.00
_cell.angle_beta   90.00
_cell.angle_gamma   90.00
#
_symmetry.space_group_name_H-M   'P 1'
#
loop_
_entity.id
_entity.type
_entity.pdbx_description
1 polymer ?
#
loop_
_entity_poly.entity_id
_entity_poly.type
_entity_poly.pdbx_seq_one_letter_code
_entity_poly.pdbx_strand_id
1 'polypeptide(L)'
;MNLLILMPTSAKFSKIDLWNFNNLNHNFFILTTDKCANTYNNLSSNMKVFSVGEWKENIILEKTLSIWNYSKFHKVIAFDEFDINVAASIREYFKLEGQNRKTAKFYRDKFHMNKVVSEIGLKAPKTERVSDIFDVLEFGETFGYPIIVKPVMGAGTYNTIKLNCKEDIKLISIREFGQDYIVQEFIEGELYHIDALKLDGKIAYNIVSKYYYPTLEHFKGHSTSSCQIRGEESKIFKEYTENLLSKIPTTHNSLFHLEIIYNGKNIYFLEIGSRLGGGGIQPIIMDQYNIDPFYMYVLAELNEYNMIPEIIPQNELLYGFIMVAPKVGKVVSLPEEFEIDLIKERCNIFDIHFFSKIGKEHIKTVNSIQSICRISLKGENPEEIAELLGKAESLINPNHSYLSQLDVTYKTPDLMSHFLPPHEVSFTFCCSSIVFPR
;
A
#
# COMPACT_ATOMS: atom_id res chain seq x y z
N MET A 1 24.36 -14.50 8.82
CA MET A 1 24.38 -13.01 8.71
C MET A 1 23.46 -12.40 9.76
N ASN A 2 23.55 -11.10 10.01
CA ASN A 2 22.59 -10.36 10.84
C ASN A 2 21.73 -9.50 9.89
N LEU A 3 20.41 -9.62 10.00
CA LEU A 3 19.43 -8.90 9.17
C LEU A 3 18.64 -7.94 10.05
N LEU A 4 18.61 -6.66 9.68
CA LEU A 4 17.70 -5.68 10.28
C LEU A 4 16.42 -5.59 9.43
N ILE A 5 15.27 -5.79 10.06
CA ILE A 5 13.95 -5.64 9.44
C ILE A 5 13.22 -4.48 10.11
N LEU A 6 12.85 -3.49 9.31
CA LEU A 6 11.97 -2.39 9.73
C LEU A 6 10.52 -2.86 9.59
N MET A 7 9.80 -2.99 10.70
CA MET A 7 8.45 -3.57 10.73
C MET A 7 7.56 -2.86 11.75
N PRO A 8 6.88 -1.78 11.37
CA PRO A 8 6.04 -1.00 12.30
C PRO A 8 4.75 -1.71 12.74
N THR A 9 4.44 -2.86 12.14
CA THR A 9 3.20 -3.60 12.34
C THR A 9 3.35 -4.79 13.28
N SER A 10 2.25 -5.40 13.72
CA SER A 10 2.30 -6.60 14.54
C SER A 10 2.76 -7.83 13.73
N ALA A 11 3.42 -8.78 14.39
CA ALA A 11 3.89 -10.02 13.78
C ALA A 11 2.75 -10.79 13.10
N LYS A 12 1.60 -10.90 13.77
CA LYS A 12 0.41 -11.59 13.25
C LYS A 12 -0.17 -10.89 12.00
N PHE A 13 -0.14 -9.56 11.96
CA PHE A 13 -0.66 -8.82 10.81
C PHE A 13 0.24 -9.00 9.57
N SER A 14 1.56 -8.89 9.76
CA SER A 14 2.55 -9.09 8.70
C SER A 14 2.80 -10.56 8.35
N LYS A 15 2.16 -11.50 9.09
CA LYS A 15 2.35 -12.96 8.96
C LYS A 15 3.78 -13.44 9.26
N ILE A 16 4.62 -12.58 9.82
CA ILE A 16 6.02 -12.94 10.16
C ILE A 16 6.10 -14.00 11.25
N ASP A 17 5.05 -14.16 12.06
CA ASP A 17 4.88 -15.24 13.03
C ASP A 17 4.77 -16.64 12.39
N LEU A 18 4.50 -16.70 11.08
CA LEU A 18 4.46 -17.95 10.31
C LEU A 18 5.82 -18.34 9.72
N TRP A 19 6.83 -17.46 9.80
CA TRP A 19 8.14 -17.70 9.19
C TRP A 19 8.98 -18.66 10.04
N ASN A 20 9.69 -19.56 9.36
CA ASN A 20 10.52 -20.55 10.02
C ASN A 20 11.93 -20.03 10.32
N PHE A 21 12.06 -19.06 11.21
CA PHE A 21 13.33 -18.45 11.57
C PHE A 21 14.34 -19.44 12.17
N ASN A 22 13.87 -20.46 12.91
CA ASN A 22 14.74 -21.40 13.60
C ASN A 22 15.54 -22.29 12.64
N ASN A 23 15.07 -22.45 11.40
CA ASN A 23 15.77 -23.20 10.36
C ASN A 23 16.83 -22.38 9.63
N LEU A 24 16.92 -21.07 9.95
CA LEU A 24 17.86 -20.15 9.31
C LEU A 24 19.05 -19.90 10.24
N ASN A 25 20.26 -20.14 9.75
CA ASN A 25 21.50 -19.84 10.47
C ASN A 25 21.86 -18.35 10.36
N HIS A 26 20.90 -17.48 10.70
CA HIS A 26 21.00 -16.02 10.65
C HIS A 26 20.41 -15.40 11.92
N ASN A 27 20.84 -14.19 12.27
CA ASN A 27 20.24 -13.43 13.37
C ASN A 27 19.32 -12.35 12.79
N PHE A 28 18.17 -12.17 13.41
CA PHE A 28 17.13 -11.23 13.00
C PHE A 28 16.99 -10.11 14.04
N PHE A 29 17.15 -8.89 13.61
CA PHE A 29 16.89 -7.70 14.42
C PHE A 29 15.61 -7.06 13.88
N ILE A 30 14.53 -7.14 14.67
CA ILE A 30 13.27 -6.50 14.31
C ILE A 30 13.24 -5.14 15.00
N LEU A 31 13.16 -4.08 14.20
CA LEU A 31 12.88 -2.74 14.72
C LEU A 31 11.38 -2.44 14.45
N THR A 32 10.64 -2.18 15.53
CA THR A 32 9.19 -2.01 15.51
C THR A 32 8.74 -0.88 16.43
N THR A 33 7.43 -0.67 16.56
CA THR A 33 6.86 0.26 17.54
C THR A 33 6.68 -0.41 18.90
N ASP A 34 6.71 0.38 19.99
CA ASP A 34 6.47 -0.15 21.34
C ASP A 34 5.13 -0.90 21.45
N LYS A 35 4.11 -0.46 20.70
CA LYS A 35 2.79 -1.10 20.63
C LYS A 35 2.85 -2.52 20.04
N CYS A 36 3.77 -2.76 19.11
CA CYS A 36 3.87 -4.02 18.38
C CYS A 36 4.97 -4.95 18.93
N ALA A 37 5.91 -4.44 19.74
CA ALA A 37 7.09 -5.18 20.19
C ALA A 37 6.75 -6.55 20.83
N ASN A 38 5.75 -6.60 21.70
CA ASN A 38 5.36 -7.84 22.38
C ASN A 38 4.86 -8.93 21.42
N THR A 39 4.38 -8.57 20.21
CA THR A 39 3.89 -9.54 19.22
C THR A 39 5.01 -10.35 18.57
N TYR A 40 6.26 -9.89 18.70
CA TYR A 40 7.45 -10.54 18.17
C TYR A 40 8.20 -11.38 19.22
N ASN A 41 7.80 -11.28 20.49
CA ASN A 41 8.46 -12.01 21.56
C ASN A 41 8.30 -13.54 21.37
N ASN A 42 9.39 -14.27 21.57
CA ASN A 42 9.44 -15.73 21.50
C ASN A 42 9.14 -16.36 20.13
N LEU A 43 9.15 -15.58 19.04
CA LEU A 43 9.01 -16.16 17.70
C LEU A 43 10.21 -17.01 17.30
N SER A 44 11.42 -16.64 17.76
CA SER A 44 12.61 -17.44 17.52
C SER A 44 13.73 -17.07 18.49
N SER A 45 14.63 -18.02 18.77
CA SER A 45 15.81 -17.82 19.62
C SER A 45 16.89 -16.95 18.96
N ASN A 46 16.92 -16.88 17.63
CA ASN A 46 17.85 -16.07 16.85
C ASN A 46 17.27 -14.67 16.47
N MET A 47 16.14 -14.29 17.10
CA MET A 47 15.50 -12.99 16.90
C MET A 47 15.71 -12.08 18.10
N LYS A 48 16.01 -10.81 17.83
CA LYS A 48 16.04 -9.74 18.83
C LYS A 48 15.15 -8.59 18.41
N VAL A 49 14.29 -8.16 19.35
CA VAL A 49 13.31 -7.09 19.09
C VAL A 49 13.81 -5.79 19.71
N PHE A 50 13.75 -4.72 18.93
CA PHE A 50 14.00 -3.35 19.34
C PHE A 50 12.77 -2.52 19.03
N SER A 51 12.45 -1.56 19.87
CA SER A 51 11.28 -0.73 19.65
C SER A 51 11.55 0.75 19.81
N VAL A 52 10.62 1.54 19.26
CA VAL A 52 10.55 3.00 19.35
C VAL A 52 9.13 3.44 19.70
N GLY A 53 9.02 4.55 20.46
CA GLY A 53 7.71 5.10 20.84
C GLY A 53 6.94 5.67 19.65
N GLU A 54 7.65 6.29 18.71
CA GLU A 54 7.11 6.89 17.50
C GLU A 54 7.85 6.38 16.28
N TRP A 55 7.09 6.07 15.22
CA TRP A 55 7.64 5.59 13.94
C TRP A 55 7.93 6.79 13.02
N LYS A 56 9.01 7.52 13.34
CA LYS A 56 9.49 8.68 12.57
C LYS A 56 10.91 8.43 12.08
N GLU A 57 11.24 8.93 10.89
CA GLU A 57 12.53 8.70 10.23
C GLU A 57 13.73 8.99 11.14
N ASN A 58 13.78 10.16 11.78
CA ASN A 58 14.87 10.53 12.67
C ASN A 58 15.03 9.58 13.87
N ILE A 59 13.91 9.13 14.46
CA ILE A 59 13.90 8.20 15.61
C ILE A 59 14.36 6.80 15.16
N ILE A 60 13.90 6.35 13.99
CA ILE A 60 14.31 5.07 13.40
C ILE A 60 15.84 5.09 13.12
N LEU A 61 16.35 6.16 12.52
CA LEU A 61 17.77 6.30 12.21
C LEU A 61 18.63 6.31 13.49
N GLU A 62 18.24 7.06 14.52
CA GLU A 62 18.91 7.08 15.83
C GLU A 62 18.92 5.69 16.48
N LYS A 63 17.76 5.01 16.51
CA LYS A 63 17.66 3.65 17.04
C LYS A 63 18.51 2.66 16.27
N THR A 64 18.59 2.83 14.95
CA THR A 64 19.44 1.98 14.09
C THR A 64 20.92 2.13 14.42
N LEU A 65 21.41 3.33 14.75
CA LEU A 65 22.77 3.53 15.25
C LEU A 65 23.03 2.75 16.55
N SER A 66 22.07 2.78 17.47
CA SER A 66 22.13 2.01 18.72
C SER A 66 22.19 0.50 18.46
N ILE A 67 21.38 0.00 17.52
CA ILE A 67 21.37 -1.42 17.12
C ILE A 67 22.71 -1.80 16.48
N TRP A 68 23.27 -0.96 15.60
CA TRP A 68 24.56 -1.19 14.98
C TRP A 68 25.70 -1.28 16.00
N ASN A 69 25.70 -0.43 17.01
CA ASN A 69 26.68 -0.45 18.09
C ASN A 69 26.55 -1.68 19.00
N TYR A 70 25.31 -2.19 19.15
CA TYR A 70 25.05 -3.44 19.85
C TYR A 70 25.57 -4.65 19.07
N SER A 71 25.22 -4.74 17.78
CA SER A 71 25.69 -5.79 16.86
C SER A 71 25.50 -5.33 15.42
N LYS A 72 26.59 -5.35 14.65
CA LYS A 72 26.55 -4.97 13.23
C LYS A 72 25.62 -5.89 12.44
N PHE A 73 24.76 -5.30 11.61
CA PHE A 73 23.94 -6.02 10.65
C PHE A 73 24.53 -5.92 9.25
N HIS A 74 24.18 -6.86 8.36
CA HIS A 74 24.72 -6.99 7.02
C HIS A 74 23.72 -6.59 5.94
N LYS A 75 22.44 -6.70 6.25
CA LYS A 75 21.34 -6.36 5.35
C LYS A 75 20.28 -5.57 6.12
N VAL A 76 19.53 -4.74 5.40
CA VAL A 76 18.37 -3.99 5.93
C VAL A 76 17.20 -4.22 4.99
N ILE A 77 16.06 -4.59 5.54
CA ILE A 77 14.81 -4.80 4.80
C ILE A 77 13.72 -3.87 5.35
N ALA A 78 12.95 -3.30 4.45
CA ALA A 78 11.72 -2.58 4.72
C ALA A 78 10.65 -3.06 3.74
N PHE A 79 9.43 -3.21 4.24
CA PHE A 79 8.28 -3.66 3.43
C PHE A 79 7.25 -2.55 3.22
N ASP A 80 7.30 -1.52 4.06
CA ASP A 80 6.36 -0.40 3.99
C ASP A 80 6.83 0.69 3.03
N GLU A 81 5.89 1.30 2.34
CA GLU A 81 6.11 2.39 1.39
C GLU A 81 6.92 3.55 1.98
N PHE A 82 6.63 3.91 3.24
CA PHE A 82 7.27 5.03 3.91
C PHE A 82 8.67 4.71 4.41
N ASP A 83 9.00 3.43 4.60
CA ASP A 83 10.28 2.98 5.11
C ASP A 83 11.35 2.77 4.02
N ILE A 84 10.97 2.80 2.74
CA ILE A 84 11.89 2.63 1.61
C ILE A 84 13.05 3.63 1.66
N ASN A 85 12.75 4.92 1.87
CA ASN A 85 13.76 5.97 1.96
C ASN A 85 14.63 5.83 3.20
N VAL A 86 14.04 5.48 4.33
CA VAL A 86 14.74 5.27 5.60
C VAL A 86 15.72 4.10 5.46
N ALA A 87 15.26 2.96 4.93
CA ALA A 87 16.11 1.79 4.70
C ALA A 87 17.26 2.11 3.72
N ALA A 88 17.01 2.89 2.67
CA ALA A 88 18.05 3.33 1.75
C ALA A 88 19.09 4.23 2.44
N SER A 89 18.64 5.14 3.30
CA SER A 89 19.52 6.00 4.10
C SER A 89 20.43 5.18 5.04
N ILE A 90 19.86 4.16 5.69
CA ILE A 90 20.61 3.24 6.56
C ILE A 90 21.66 2.47 5.75
N ARG A 91 21.27 1.92 4.59
CA ARG A 91 22.20 1.16 3.73
C ARG A 91 23.37 2.02 3.26
N GLU A 92 23.15 3.25 2.81
CA GLU A 92 24.23 4.15 2.38
C GLU A 92 25.15 4.52 3.52
N TYR A 93 24.61 4.88 4.69
CA TYR A 93 25.41 5.27 5.85
C TYR A 93 26.35 4.14 6.29
N PHE A 94 25.85 2.92 6.36
CA PHE A 94 26.63 1.75 6.77
C PHE A 94 27.35 1.02 5.63
N LYS A 95 27.25 1.53 4.39
CA LYS A 95 27.82 0.94 3.16
C LYS A 95 27.37 -0.50 2.92
N LEU A 96 26.08 -0.75 3.10
CA LEU A 96 25.44 -2.04 2.89
C LEU A 96 24.87 -2.13 1.47
N GLU A 97 24.83 -3.35 0.94
CA GLU A 97 24.19 -3.64 -0.34
C GLU A 97 22.67 -3.45 -0.30
N GLY A 98 22.08 -3.21 -1.47
CA GLY A 98 20.66 -3.10 -1.70
C GLY A 98 20.25 -1.76 -2.29
N GLN A 99 18.97 -1.44 -2.23
CA GLN A 99 18.42 -0.20 -2.78
C GLN A 99 19.00 1.03 -2.05
N ASN A 100 19.73 1.87 -2.80
CA ASN A 100 20.30 3.13 -2.31
C ASN A 100 19.31 4.29 -2.42
N ARG A 101 19.65 5.48 -1.91
CA ARG A 101 18.79 6.66 -1.93
C ARG A 101 18.36 7.09 -3.34
N LYS A 102 19.25 6.99 -4.34
CA LYS A 102 18.92 7.33 -5.71
C LYS A 102 17.84 6.41 -6.28
N THR A 103 17.99 5.10 -6.08
CA THR A 103 17.00 4.11 -6.50
C THR A 103 15.71 4.24 -5.67
N ALA A 104 15.80 4.42 -4.36
CA ALA A 104 14.62 4.62 -3.49
C ALA A 104 13.81 5.85 -3.90
N LYS A 105 14.49 6.96 -4.23
CA LYS A 105 13.83 8.17 -4.74
C LYS A 105 13.00 7.89 -5.98
N PHE A 106 13.48 7.06 -6.91
CA PHE A 106 12.71 6.69 -8.10
C PHE A 106 11.37 6.07 -7.71
N TYR A 107 11.33 5.19 -6.73
CA TYR A 107 10.11 4.50 -6.30
C TYR A 107 9.21 5.30 -5.35
N ARG A 108 9.59 6.53 -4.99
CA ARG A 108 8.83 7.39 -4.07
C ARG A 108 8.39 8.71 -4.68
N ASP A 109 9.16 9.25 -5.60
CA ASP A 109 8.94 10.55 -6.23
C ASP A 109 8.16 10.37 -7.55
N LYS A 110 6.85 10.60 -7.51
CA LYS A 110 5.94 10.42 -8.68
C LYS A 110 6.33 11.28 -9.89
N PHE A 111 6.87 12.47 -9.66
CA PHE A 111 7.39 13.30 -10.76
C PHE A 111 8.61 12.65 -11.41
N HIS A 112 9.54 12.17 -10.60
CA HIS A 112 10.73 11.50 -11.10
C HIS A 112 10.41 10.19 -11.81
N MET A 113 9.47 9.39 -11.27
CA MET A 113 8.96 8.19 -11.94
C MET A 113 8.45 8.49 -13.34
N ASN A 114 7.52 9.46 -13.46
CA ASN A 114 6.91 9.82 -14.73
C ASN A 114 7.95 10.32 -15.75
N LYS A 115 8.90 11.13 -15.30
CA LYS A 115 9.99 11.62 -16.13
C LYS A 115 10.83 10.47 -16.70
N VAL A 116 11.32 9.58 -15.84
CA VAL A 116 12.16 8.43 -16.26
C VAL A 116 11.38 7.50 -17.18
N VAL A 117 10.10 7.21 -16.86
CA VAL A 117 9.27 6.33 -17.69
C VAL A 117 9.04 6.92 -19.08
N SER A 118 8.83 8.23 -19.18
CA SER A 118 8.72 8.91 -20.46
C SER A 118 10.04 8.90 -21.25
N GLU A 119 11.17 9.10 -20.58
CA GLU A 119 12.52 9.09 -21.20
C GLU A 119 12.89 7.70 -21.78
N ILE A 120 12.39 6.61 -21.20
CA ILE A 120 12.59 5.24 -21.75
C ILE A 120 11.57 4.86 -22.83
N GLY A 121 10.73 5.81 -23.27
CA GLY A 121 9.79 5.65 -24.38
C GLY A 121 8.48 4.97 -24.02
N LEU A 122 8.14 4.84 -22.74
CA LEU A 122 6.84 4.37 -22.29
C LEU A 122 5.90 5.57 -22.03
N LYS A 123 4.59 5.34 -22.22
CA LYS A 123 3.61 6.40 -21.99
C LYS A 123 3.37 6.60 -20.49
N ALA A 124 3.43 7.86 -20.08
CA ALA A 124 3.01 8.34 -18.77
C ALA A 124 2.17 9.61 -18.96
N PRO A 125 1.27 9.96 -18.01
CA PRO A 125 0.55 11.22 -18.07
C PRO A 125 1.51 12.40 -18.02
N LYS A 126 1.21 13.50 -18.73
CA LYS A 126 1.95 14.74 -18.57
C LYS A 126 1.91 15.17 -17.12
N THR A 127 3.06 15.53 -16.57
CA THR A 127 3.20 15.77 -15.14
C THR A 127 4.18 16.90 -14.89
N GLU A 128 3.79 17.87 -14.06
CA GLU A 128 4.63 18.97 -13.63
C GLU A 128 4.62 19.11 -12.11
N ARG A 129 5.73 19.60 -11.54
CA ARG A 129 5.77 20.04 -10.15
C ARG A 129 5.07 21.38 -10.05
N VAL A 130 4.37 21.58 -8.93
CA VAL A 130 3.67 22.83 -8.67
C VAL A 130 4.13 23.41 -7.34
N SER A 131 4.36 24.72 -7.35
CA SER A 131 4.77 25.50 -6.20
C SER A 131 3.59 26.25 -5.59
N ASP A 132 2.62 26.59 -6.41
CA ASP A 132 1.42 27.30 -6.00
C ASP A 132 0.21 27.00 -6.88
N ILE A 133 -0.89 27.66 -6.60
CA ILE A 133 -2.18 27.51 -7.27
C ILE A 133 -2.15 27.98 -8.74
N PHE A 134 -1.26 28.93 -9.08
CA PHE A 134 -1.17 29.47 -10.42
C PHE A 134 -0.54 28.45 -11.38
N ASP A 135 0.46 27.68 -10.91
CA ASP A 135 1.05 26.58 -11.69
C ASP A 135 -0.03 25.53 -12.06
N VAL A 136 -0.95 25.23 -11.15
CA VAL A 136 -2.06 24.30 -11.41
C VAL A 136 -3.02 24.85 -12.46
N LEU A 137 -3.34 26.15 -12.38
CA LEU A 137 -4.23 26.81 -13.34
C LEU A 137 -3.58 26.86 -14.73
N GLU A 138 -2.31 27.23 -14.81
CA GLU A 138 -1.54 27.28 -16.07
C GLU A 138 -1.46 25.91 -16.73
N PHE A 139 -1.23 24.85 -15.94
CA PHE A 139 -1.24 23.48 -16.46
C PHE A 139 -2.61 23.11 -17.04
N GLY A 140 -3.71 23.42 -16.33
CA GLY A 140 -5.07 23.16 -16.79
C GLY A 140 -5.45 23.94 -18.03
N GLU A 141 -4.99 25.20 -18.16
CA GLU A 141 -5.19 26.02 -19.36
C GLU A 141 -4.36 25.52 -20.56
N THR A 142 -3.17 24.97 -20.30
CA THR A 142 -2.26 24.48 -21.34
C THR A 142 -2.67 23.10 -21.87
N PHE A 143 -3.03 22.17 -20.98
CA PHE A 143 -3.24 20.76 -21.32
C PHE A 143 -4.71 20.35 -21.30
N GLY A 144 -5.61 21.21 -20.80
CA GLY A 144 -7.04 20.92 -20.67
C GLY A 144 -7.39 20.23 -19.35
N TYR A 145 -8.68 20.23 -19.03
CA TYR A 145 -9.28 19.54 -17.91
C TYR A 145 -9.96 18.24 -18.36
N PRO A 146 -10.13 17.22 -17.52
CA PRO A 146 -9.76 17.16 -16.09
C PRO A 146 -8.25 17.01 -15.84
N ILE A 147 -7.80 17.45 -14.66
CA ILE A 147 -6.43 17.26 -14.18
C ILE A 147 -6.43 16.67 -12.76
N ILE A 148 -5.31 16.08 -12.35
CA ILE A 148 -5.10 15.52 -11.01
C ILE A 148 -4.03 16.34 -10.29
N VAL A 149 -4.32 16.76 -9.07
CA VAL A 149 -3.34 17.36 -8.16
C VAL A 149 -3.10 16.41 -7.00
N LYS A 150 -1.84 16.05 -6.73
CA LYS A 150 -1.50 15.08 -5.69
C LYS A 150 -0.10 15.32 -5.12
N PRO A 151 0.18 14.87 -3.87
CA PRO A 151 1.53 14.93 -3.32
C PRO A 151 2.54 14.14 -4.17
N VAL A 152 3.76 14.66 -4.28
CA VAL A 152 4.88 13.97 -4.95
C VAL A 152 5.15 12.61 -4.29
N MET A 153 5.19 12.58 -2.95
CA MET A 153 5.39 11.38 -2.15
C MET A 153 4.15 11.12 -1.31
N GLY A 154 3.30 10.21 -1.74
CA GLY A 154 2.07 9.80 -1.06
C GLY A 154 1.73 8.36 -1.39
N ALA A 155 0.76 7.81 -0.69
CA ALA A 155 0.20 6.48 -0.94
C ALA A 155 -1.31 6.49 -0.64
N GLY A 156 -2.07 5.53 -1.22
CA GLY A 156 -3.48 5.36 -0.92
C GLY A 156 -4.33 6.57 -1.29
N THR A 157 -4.03 7.26 -2.36
CA THR A 157 -4.77 8.44 -2.87
C THR A 157 -4.87 9.62 -1.88
N TYR A 158 -4.07 9.61 -0.80
CA TYR A 158 -4.08 10.69 0.17
C TYR A 158 -3.84 12.06 -0.49
N ASN A 159 -4.70 13.04 -0.19
CA ASN A 159 -4.67 14.40 -0.75
C ASN A 159 -4.59 14.43 -2.29
N THR A 160 -5.20 13.45 -2.96
CA THR A 160 -5.33 13.44 -4.42
C THR A 160 -6.67 14.07 -4.81
N ILE A 161 -6.62 15.11 -5.62
CA ILE A 161 -7.80 15.89 -6.01
C ILE A 161 -7.91 15.87 -7.54
N LYS A 162 -9.11 15.53 -8.05
CA LYS A 162 -9.46 15.68 -9.45
C LYS A 162 -10.16 17.02 -9.64
N LEU A 163 -9.65 17.85 -10.54
CA LEU A 163 -10.27 19.10 -10.96
C LEU A 163 -10.87 18.88 -12.36
N ASN A 164 -12.19 19.03 -12.47
CA ASN A 164 -12.89 18.82 -13.75
C ASN A 164 -12.95 20.11 -14.58
N CYS A 165 -12.77 21.26 -13.95
CA CYS A 165 -12.76 22.58 -14.59
C CYS A 165 -11.93 23.55 -13.71
N LYS A 166 -11.71 24.77 -14.24
CA LYS A 166 -10.94 25.82 -13.56
C LYS A 166 -11.53 26.21 -12.21
N GLU A 167 -12.85 26.23 -12.09
CA GLU A 167 -13.58 26.63 -10.87
C GLU A 167 -13.37 25.64 -9.71
N ASP A 168 -12.97 24.40 -10.01
CA ASP A 168 -12.68 23.37 -8.99
C ASP A 168 -11.41 23.67 -8.19
N ILE A 169 -10.63 24.70 -8.59
CA ILE A 169 -9.43 25.12 -7.85
C ILE A 169 -9.71 25.43 -6.37
N LYS A 170 -10.94 25.84 -6.02
CA LYS A 170 -11.41 26.04 -4.65
C LYS A 170 -11.40 24.79 -3.77
N LEU A 171 -11.32 23.58 -4.38
CA LEU A 171 -11.21 22.34 -3.66
C LEU A 171 -9.81 22.13 -3.07
N ILE A 172 -8.83 22.88 -3.57
CA ILE A 172 -7.46 22.85 -3.08
C ILE A 172 -7.34 23.84 -1.93
N SER A 173 -7.02 23.34 -0.74
CA SER A 173 -6.71 24.21 0.39
C SER A 173 -5.35 24.88 0.17
N ILE A 174 -5.28 26.19 0.30
CA ILE A 174 -4.03 26.99 0.20
C ILE A 174 -2.95 26.48 1.17
N ARG A 175 -3.35 25.85 2.28
CA ARG A 175 -2.43 25.28 3.28
C ARG A 175 -1.75 23.98 2.81
N GLU A 176 -2.25 23.34 1.75
CA GLU A 176 -1.72 22.06 1.24
C GLU A 176 -0.48 22.24 0.37
N PHE A 177 -0.27 23.44 -0.22
CA PHE A 177 0.91 23.75 -1.04
C PHE A 177 2.24 23.91 -0.26
N GLY A 178 2.24 23.75 1.06
CA GLY A 178 3.49 23.68 1.85
C GLY A 178 4.28 22.38 1.68
N GLN A 179 3.73 21.40 0.92
CA GLN A 179 4.36 20.14 0.58
C GLN A 179 4.66 20.10 -0.92
N ASP A 180 5.60 19.23 -1.34
CA ASP A 180 5.85 18.98 -2.76
C ASP A 180 4.63 18.33 -3.42
N TYR A 181 3.99 19.05 -4.34
CA TYR A 181 2.86 18.57 -5.14
C TYR A 181 3.22 18.46 -6.62
N ILE A 182 2.46 17.63 -7.32
CA ILE A 182 2.43 17.58 -8.78
C ILE A 182 1.02 17.81 -9.27
N VAL A 183 0.93 18.40 -10.47
CA VAL A 183 -0.25 18.38 -11.33
C VAL A 183 -0.01 17.39 -12.46
N GLN A 184 -1.06 16.68 -12.85
CA GLN A 184 -0.97 15.60 -13.82
C GLN A 184 -2.19 15.57 -14.71
N GLU A 185 -2.00 15.28 -16.00
CA GLU A 185 -3.07 14.98 -16.96
C GLU A 185 -3.94 13.82 -16.41
N PHE A 186 -5.26 13.99 -16.48
CA PHE A 186 -6.18 12.91 -16.19
C PHE A 186 -6.29 11.98 -17.40
N ILE A 187 -5.91 10.73 -17.23
CA ILE A 187 -6.07 9.72 -18.28
C ILE A 187 -7.39 8.99 -18.06
N GLU A 188 -8.28 9.05 -19.03
CA GLU A 188 -9.49 8.24 -19.04
C GLU A 188 -9.15 6.80 -19.43
N GLY A 189 -9.61 5.84 -18.64
CA GLY A 189 -9.35 4.42 -18.86
C GLY A 189 -9.58 3.59 -17.60
N GLU A 190 -9.35 2.29 -17.73
CA GLU A 190 -9.47 1.33 -16.66
C GLU A 190 -8.16 1.24 -15.86
N LEU A 191 -8.27 1.15 -14.55
CA LEU A 191 -7.12 1.08 -13.64
C LEU A 191 -6.79 -0.38 -13.33
N TYR A 192 -5.51 -0.71 -13.48
CA TYR A 192 -4.97 -2.03 -13.16
C TYR A 192 -3.81 -1.91 -12.21
N HIS A 193 -3.58 -2.96 -11.41
CA HIS A 193 -2.34 -3.13 -10.68
C HIS A 193 -1.68 -4.45 -11.03
N ILE A 194 -0.37 -4.43 -11.00
CA ILE A 194 0.47 -5.59 -11.26
C ILE A 194 1.40 -5.77 -10.07
N ASP A 195 1.31 -6.94 -9.43
CA ASP A 195 2.16 -7.30 -8.30
C ASP A 195 3.16 -8.35 -8.74
N ALA A 196 4.45 -8.04 -8.60
CA ALA A 196 5.52 -8.91 -9.05
C ALA A 196 6.56 -9.14 -7.96
N LEU A 197 7.12 -10.34 -7.95
CA LEU A 197 8.28 -10.72 -7.16
C LEU A 197 9.42 -11.06 -8.09
N LYS A 198 10.55 -10.38 -7.91
CA LYS A 198 11.80 -10.65 -8.60
C LYS A 198 12.77 -11.30 -7.63
N LEU A 199 13.28 -12.46 -7.98
CA LEU A 199 14.26 -13.23 -7.20
C LEU A 199 15.40 -13.64 -8.14
N ASP A 200 16.64 -13.51 -7.69
CA ASP A 200 17.84 -13.83 -8.46
C ASP A 200 17.82 -13.21 -9.88
N GLY A 201 17.39 -11.95 -9.95
CA GLY A 201 17.29 -11.22 -11.22
C GLY A 201 16.13 -11.63 -12.13
N LYS A 202 15.33 -12.65 -11.79
CA LYS A 202 14.22 -13.18 -12.60
C LYS A 202 12.89 -12.92 -11.93
N ILE A 203 11.84 -12.71 -12.72
CA ILE A 203 10.48 -12.58 -12.22
C ILE A 203 9.95 -13.96 -11.83
N ALA A 204 9.67 -14.15 -10.55
CA ALA A 204 9.15 -15.38 -9.98
C ALA A 204 7.62 -15.49 -10.15
N TYR A 205 6.91 -14.37 -9.99
CA TYR A 205 5.51 -14.23 -10.38
C TYR A 205 5.23 -12.81 -10.84
N ASN A 206 4.16 -12.65 -11.63
CA ASN A 206 3.68 -11.40 -12.18
C ASN A 206 2.15 -11.51 -12.30
N ILE A 207 1.43 -10.92 -11.35
CA ILE A 207 -0.02 -11.06 -11.19
C ILE A 207 -0.67 -9.74 -11.61
N VAL A 208 -1.63 -9.82 -12.51
CA VAL A 208 -2.38 -8.66 -13.02
C VAL A 208 -3.79 -8.68 -12.45
N SER A 209 -4.20 -7.54 -11.90
CA SER A 209 -5.55 -7.33 -11.37
C SER A 209 -6.14 -6.02 -11.85
N LYS A 210 -7.46 -5.99 -12.03
CA LYS A 210 -8.24 -4.81 -12.39
C LYS A 210 -8.95 -4.27 -11.17
N TYR A 211 -8.92 -2.95 -10.95
CA TYR A 211 -9.79 -2.29 -9.98
C TYR A 211 -11.20 -2.17 -10.56
N TYR A 212 -12.22 -2.52 -9.78
CA TYR A 212 -13.62 -2.33 -10.18
C TYR A 212 -14.06 -0.87 -10.05
N TYR A 213 -13.59 -0.21 -8.98
CA TYR A 213 -13.77 1.22 -8.80
C TYR A 213 -12.40 1.89 -8.72
N PRO A 214 -12.21 3.04 -9.39
CA PRO A 214 -11.01 3.85 -9.21
C PRO A 214 -10.81 4.16 -7.73
N THR A 215 -9.58 4.06 -7.26
CA THR A 215 -9.25 4.30 -5.84
C THR A 215 -9.67 5.70 -5.35
N LEU A 216 -9.82 6.67 -6.25
CA LEU A 216 -10.37 8.00 -5.97
C LEU A 216 -11.86 7.98 -5.56
N GLU A 217 -12.64 6.98 -5.95
CA GLU A 217 -14.06 6.89 -5.58
C GLU A 217 -14.25 6.49 -4.11
N HIS A 218 -13.22 5.99 -3.46
CA HIS A 218 -13.25 5.63 -2.04
C HIS A 218 -13.64 6.82 -1.14
N PHE A 219 -13.25 8.04 -1.52
CA PHE A 219 -13.66 9.26 -0.80
C PHE A 219 -15.15 9.56 -0.88
N LYS A 220 -15.86 8.94 -1.83
CA LYS A 220 -17.31 9.03 -1.97
C LYS A 220 -18.04 7.93 -1.20
N GLY A 221 -17.31 7.09 -0.45
CA GLY A 221 -17.85 5.99 0.34
C GLY A 221 -17.96 4.67 -0.44
N HIS A 222 -17.37 4.58 -1.63
CA HIS A 222 -17.25 3.30 -2.36
C HIS A 222 -16.09 2.49 -1.81
N SER A 223 -16.30 1.19 -1.63
CA SER A 223 -15.24 0.28 -1.23
C SER A 223 -14.23 0.09 -2.37
N THR A 224 -12.95 0.00 -2.03
CA THR A 224 -11.91 -0.33 -3.01
C THR A 224 -11.88 -1.83 -3.23
N SER A 225 -12.05 -2.28 -4.47
CA SER A 225 -12.02 -3.70 -4.81
C SER A 225 -11.23 -3.95 -6.08
N SER A 226 -10.59 -5.11 -6.15
CA SER A 226 -9.91 -5.57 -7.37
C SER A 226 -10.06 -7.07 -7.56
N CYS A 227 -9.89 -7.50 -8.80
CA CYS A 227 -9.92 -8.90 -9.20
C CYS A 227 -8.82 -9.18 -10.21
N GLN A 228 -8.19 -10.33 -10.07
CA GLN A 228 -7.25 -10.85 -11.07
C GLN A 228 -7.93 -11.01 -12.43
N ILE A 229 -7.16 -10.78 -13.48
CA ILE A 229 -7.59 -11.00 -14.85
C ILE A 229 -6.71 -12.03 -15.56
N ARG A 230 -7.28 -12.67 -16.58
CA ARG A 230 -6.61 -13.62 -17.49
C ARG A 230 -6.76 -13.18 -18.94
N GLY A 231 -6.21 -13.98 -19.84
CA GLY A 231 -6.32 -13.75 -21.28
C GLY A 231 -5.30 -12.76 -21.82
N GLU A 232 -5.62 -12.17 -22.98
CA GLU A 232 -4.66 -11.37 -23.75
C GLU A 232 -4.25 -10.08 -23.03
N GLU A 233 -5.18 -9.39 -22.38
CA GLU A 233 -4.84 -8.17 -21.61
C GLU A 233 -3.83 -8.47 -20.49
N SER A 234 -4.04 -9.56 -19.75
CA SER A 234 -3.11 -9.97 -18.69
C SER A 234 -1.72 -10.24 -19.26
N LYS A 235 -1.63 -10.87 -20.43
CA LYS A 235 -0.36 -11.15 -21.11
C LYS A 235 0.33 -9.85 -21.51
N ILE A 236 -0.37 -8.95 -22.17
CA ILE A 236 0.15 -7.64 -22.59
C ILE A 236 0.69 -6.85 -21.38
N PHE A 237 -0.02 -6.84 -20.26
CA PHE A 237 0.40 -6.10 -19.07
C PHE A 237 1.60 -6.76 -18.36
N LYS A 238 1.70 -8.08 -18.39
CA LYS A 238 2.90 -8.80 -17.92
C LYS A 238 4.11 -8.45 -18.76
N GLU A 239 4.01 -8.49 -20.09
CA GLU A 239 5.07 -8.09 -21.01
C GLU A 239 5.46 -6.61 -20.82
N TYR A 240 4.48 -5.72 -20.63
CA TYR A 240 4.72 -4.33 -20.30
C TYR A 240 5.54 -4.18 -19.00
N THR A 241 5.17 -4.94 -17.97
CA THR A 241 5.86 -4.92 -16.67
C THR A 241 7.32 -5.40 -16.80
N GLU A 242 7.56 -6.49 -17.52
CA GLU A 242 8.90 -7.01 -17.77
C GLU A 242 9.76 -6.00 -18.54
N ASN A 243 9.20 -5.39 -19.60
CA ASN A 243 9.86 -4.34 -20.36
C ASN A 243 10.19 -3.13 -19.48
N LEU A 244 9.26 -2.66 -18.64
CA LEU A 244 9.49 -1.58 -17.69
C LEU A 244 10.61 -1.93 -16.72
N LEU A 245 10.52 -3.08 -16.03
CA LEU A 245 11.49 -3.51 -15.02
C LEU A 245 12.90 -3.75 -15.59
N SER A 246 13.01 -4.03 -16.88
CA SER A 246 14.30 -4.17 -17.56
C SER A 246 15.01 -2.83 -17.80
N LYS A 247 14.29 -1.71 -17.75
CA LYS A 247 14.79 -0.37 -18.10
C LYS A 247 14.91 0.59 -16.93
N ILE A 248 14.24 0.31 -15.81
CA ILE A 248 14.27 1.15 -14.61
C ILE A 248 15.26 0.61 -13.58
N PRO A 249 15.73 1.44 -12.62
CA PRO A 249 16.61 0.98 -11.55
C PRO A 249 15.94 -0.08 -10.68
N THR A 250 16.45 -1.30 -10.67
CA THR A 250 15.97 -2.40 -9.82
C THR A 250 17.12 -3.03 -9.05
N THR A 251 16.81 -3.69 -7.92
CA THR A 251 17.73 -4.57 -7.20
C THR A 251 17.63 -6.00 -7.74
N HIS A 252 18.55 -6.86 -7.33
CA HIS A 252 18.58 -8.27 -7.75
C HIS A 252 17.32 -9.01 -7.28
N ASN A 253 16.93 -8.77 -6.05
CA ASN A 253 15.65 -9.20 -5.49
C ASN A 253 14.78 -7.98 -5.22
N SER A 254 13.49 -8.04 -5.50
CA SER A 254 12.55 -6.95 -5.27
C SER A 254 11.10 -7.42 -5.30
N LEU A 255 10.29 -6.75 -4.52
CA LEU A 255 8.84 -6.76 -4.65
C LEU A 255 8.41 -5.52 -5.42
N PHE A 256 7.38 -5.62 -6.25
CA PHE A 256 6.85 -4.50 -7.01
C PHE A 256 5.34 -4.46 -6.94
N HIS A 257 4.82 -3.24 -6.82
CA HIS A 257 3.42 -2.91 -7.04
C HIS A 257 3.37 -1.81 -8.10
N LEU A 258 2.96 -2.15 -9.30
CA LEU A 258 2.84 -1.25 -10.44
C LEU A 258 1.36 -0.93 -10.68
N GLU A 259 1.03 0.34 -10.85
CA GLU A 259 -0.29 0.79 -11.30
C GLU A 259 -0.20 1.37 -12.71
N ILE A 260 -1.15 0.98 -13.56
CA ILE A 260 -1.28 1.43 -14.94
C ILE A 260 -2.73 1.80 -15.25
N ILE A 261 -2.92 2.72 -16.19
CA ILE A 261 -4.23 3.00 -16.80
C ILE A 261 -4.21 2.49 -18.24
N TYR A 262 -5.22 1.72 -18.62
CA TYR A 262 -5.42 1.25 -19.98
C TYR A 262 -6.69 1.82 -20.57
N ASN A 263 -6.58 2.51 -21.71
CA ASN A 263 -7.71 3.17 -22.36
C ASN A 263 -8.26 2.40 -23.59
N GLY A 264 -8.03 1.10 -23.63
CA GLY A 264 -8.43 0.23 -24.75
C GLY A 264 -7.43 0.24 -25.93
N LYS A 265 -6.43 1.15 -25.92
CA LYS A 265 -5.42 1.27 -26.96
C LYS A 265 -4.01 1.41 -26.42
N ASN A 266 -3.84 2.20 -25.39
CA ASN A 266 -2.54 2.55 -24.83
C ASN A 266 -2.49 2.23 -23.34
N ILE A 267 -1.34 1.77 -22.89
CA ILE A 267 -1.00 1.62 -21.46
C ILE A 267 -0.29 2.89 -21.03
N TYR A 268 -0.79 3.52 -19.97
CA TYR A 268 -0.15 4.64 -19.31
C TYR A 268 0.37 4.20 -17.95
N PHE A 269 1.64 4.43 -17.71
CA PHE A 269 2.24 4.26 -16.40
C PHE A 269 1.62 5.25 -15.41
N LEU A 270 1.23 4.80 -14.24
CA LEU A 270 0.73 5.68 -13.18
C LEU A 270 1.73 5.82 -12.04
N GLU A 271 2.10 4.72 -11.40
CA GLU A 271 3.13 4.66 -10.36
C GLU A 271 3.67 3.23 -10.16
N ILE A 272 4.84 3.12 -9.56
CA ILE A 272 5.43 1.85 -9.13
C ILE A 272 6.09 1.98 -7.77
N GLY A 273 5.76 1.10 -6.82
CA GLY A 273 6.43 0.96 -5.54
C GLY A 273 7.40 -0.23 -5.55
N SER A 274 8.55 -0.10 -4.90
CA SER A 274 9.47 -1.24 -4.67
C SER A 274 9.07 -2.01 -3.41
N ARG A 275 7.82 -2.42 -3.36
CA ARG A 275 7.18 -3.17 -2.28
C ARG A 275 5.97 -3.92 -2.80
N LEU A 276 5.42 -4.82 -2.00
CA LEU A 276 4.14 -5.44 -2.29
C LEU A 276 2.99 -4.44 -2.15
N GLY A 277 1.95 -4.57 -2.97
CA GLY A 277 0.73 -3.80 -2.83
C GLY A 277 0.01 -4.06 -1.51
N GLY A 278 -0.80 -3.09 -1.08
CA GLY A 278 -1.63 -3.21 0.12
C GLY A 278 -2.92 -4.01 -0.10
N GLY A 279 -3.88 -3.83 0.79
CA GLY A 279 -5.18 -4.50 0.68
C GLY A 279 -5.09 -6.00 0.85
N GLY A 280 -5.72 -6.75 -0.06
CA GLY A 280 -5.80 -8.22 -0.03
C GLY A 280 -4.67 -8.94 -0.78
N ILE A 281 -3.64 -8.25 -1.27
CA ILE A 281 -2.64 -8.82 -2.18
C ILE A 281 -1.78 -9.89 -1.49
N GLN A 282 -1.25 -9.64 -0.28
CA GLN A 282 -0.46 -10.65 0.45
C GLN A 282 -1.26 -11.94 0.71
N PRO A 283 -2.47 -11.91 1.32
CA PRO A 283 -3.26 -13.12 1.52
C PRO A 283 -3.61 -13.85 0.22
N ILE A 284 -3.86 -13.14 -0.87
CA ILE A 284 -4.10 -13.73 -2.19
C ILE A 284 -2.88 -14.52 -2.66
N ILE A 285 -1.68 -13.95 -2.60
CA ILE A 285 -0.46 -14.64 -3.00
C ILE A 285 -0.21 -15.86 -2.11
N MET A 286 -0.46 -15.72 -0.80
CA MET A 286 -0.30 -16.84 0.14
C MET A 286 -1.24 -18.00 -0.17
N ASP A 287 -2.51 -17.76 -0.49
CA ASP A 287 -3.46 -18.82 -0.84
C ASP A 287 -3.20 -19.37 -2.25
N GLN A 288 -2.92 -18.50 -3.22
CA GLN A 288 -2.76 -18.90 -4.63
C GLN A 288 -1.46 -19.67 -4.89
N TYR A 289 -0.36 -19.29 -4.25
CA TYR A 289 0.98 -19.87 -4.50
C TYR A 289 1.52 -20.68 -3.32
N ASN A 290 0.81 -20.71 -2.19
CA ASN A 290 1.25 -21.34 -0.94
C ASN A 290 2.62 -20.85 -0.47
N ILE A 291 2.89 -19.54 -0.62
CA ILE A 291 4.11 -18.86 -0.18
C ILE A 291 3.76 -17.53 0.50
N ASP A 292 4.60 -17.09 1.42
CA ASP A 292 4.59 -15.69 1.86
C ASP A 292 5.60 -14.90 1.01
N PRO A 293 5.15 -13.89 0.22
CA PRO A 293 6.04 -13.13 -0.67
C PRO A 293 7.13 -12.36 0.08
N PHE A 294 6.86 -11.90 1.30
CA PHE A 294 7.85 -11.23 2.13
C PHE A 294 8.92 -12.21 2.63
N TYR A 295 8.51 -13.43 3.02
CA TYR A 295 9.45 -14.46 3.43
C TYR A 295 10.33 -14.92 2.27
N MET A 296 9.78 -15.11 1.08
CA MET A 296 10.56 -15.43 -0.13
C MET A 296 11.59 -14.36 -0.43
N TYR A 297 11.20 -13.08 -0.33
CA TYR A 297 12.11 -11.96 -0.50
C TYR A 297 13.24 -11.97 0.56
N VAL A 298 12.93 -12.24 1.82
CA VAL A 298 13.92 -12.37 2.90
C VAL A 298 14.90 -13.51 2.64
N LEU A 299 14.40 -14.68 2.27
CA LEU A 299 15.24 -15.83 1.92
C LEU A 299 16.24 -15.48 0.78
N ALA A 300 15.75 -14.82 -0.26
CA ALA A 300 16.58 -14.37 -1.37
C ALA A 300 17.64 -13.34 -0.94
N GLU A 301 17.29 -12.36 -0.09
CA GLU A 301 18.25 -11.40 0.45
C GLU A 301 19.31 -12.04 1.37
N LEU A 302 18.99 -13.18 1.96
CA LEU A 302 19.93 -14.01 2.73
C LEU A 302 20.73 -15.01 1.89
N ASN A 303 20.47 -15.07 0.57
CA ASN A 303 20.99 -16.07 -0.39
C ASN A 303 20.57 -17.51 -0.07
N GLU A 304 19.42 -17.69 0.59
CA GLU A 304 18.84 -19.00 0.94
C GLU A 304 17.89 -19.49 -0.18
N TYR A 305 18.31 -19.36 -1.45
CA TYR A 305 17.49 -19.73 -2.61
C TYR A 305 17.04 -21.19 -2.63
N ASN A 306 17.83 -22.10 -2.04
CA ASN A 306 17.51 -23.51 -1.90
C ASN A 306 16.30 -23.77 -0.98
N MET A 307 15.90 -22.78 -0.15
CA MET A 307 14.72 -22.85 0.71
C MET A 307 13.48 -22.25 0.05
N ILE A 308 13.62 -21.64 -1.11
CA ILE A 308 12.50 -21.07 -1.86
C ILE A 308 11.89 -22.19 -2.71
N PRO A 309 10.61 -22.54 -2.49
CA PRO A 309 9.93 -23.54 -3.30
C PRO A 309 9.74 -23.05 -4.74
N GLU A 310 9.39 -23.94 -5.63
CA GLU A 310 8.91 -23.54 -6.96
C GLU A 310 7.62 -22.72 -6.83
N ILE A 311 7.61 -21.51 -7.41
CA ILE A 311 6.51 -20.55 -7.27
C ILE A 311 5.55 -20.74 -8.44
N ILE A 312 4.58 -21.63 -8.26
CA ILE A 312 3.52 -21.94 -9.24
C ILE A 312 2.14 -21.81 -8.57
N PRO A 313 1.11 -21.38 -9.31
CA PRO A 313 -0.25 -21.36 -8.77
C PRO A 313 -0.74 -22.76 -8.36
N GLN A 314 -1.35 -22.88 -7.20
CA GLN A 314 -1.88 -24.15 -6.68
C GLN A 314 -3.19 -24.57 -7.35
N ASN A 315 -3.85 -23.67 -8.04
CA ASN A 315 -5.12 -23.89 -8.75
C ASN A 315 -5.31 -22.86 -9.87
N GLU A 316 -6.35 -23.07 -10.66
CA GLU A 316 -6.71 -22.21 -11.79
C GLU A 316 -7.77 -21.14 -11.44
N LEU A 317 -8.10 -20.92 -10.16
CA LEU A 317 -9.05 -19.91 -9.75
C LEU A 317 -8.50 -18.51 -9.92
N LEU A 318 -9.37 -17.54 -10.07
CA LEU A 318 -9.07 -16.12 -9.94
C LEU A 318 -9.31 -15.67 -8.49
N TYR A 319 -8.63 -14.61 -8.11
CA TYR A 319 -8.67 -14.06 -6.77
C TYR A 319 -9.08 -12.60 -6.82
N GLY A 320 -9.85 -12.18 -5.82
CA GLY A 320 -10.24 -10.80 -5.64
C GLY A 320 -10.26 -10.39 -4.18
N PHE A 321 -10.21 -9.09 -3.95
CA PHE A 321 -10.39 -8.53 -2.61
C PHE A 321 -11.24 -7.28 -2.62
N ILE A 322 -11.80 -6.96 -1.45
CA ILE A 322 -12.48 -5.71 -1.18
C ILE A 322 -12.03 -5.13 0.17
N MET A 323 -11.75 -3.84 0.16
CA MET A 323 -11.53 -3.02 1.34
C MET A 323 -12.82 -2.25 1.62
N VAL A 324 -13.62 -2.73 2.56
CA VAL A 324 -14.94 -2.17 2.85
C VAL A 324 -14.81 -0.78 3.45
N ALA A 325 -15.35 0.21 2.75
CA ALA A 325 -15.27 1.61 3.15
C ALA A 325 -16.06 1.87 4.45
N PRO A 326 -15.51 2.68 5.39
CA PRO A 326 -16.24 3.07 6.57
C PRO A 326 -17.31 4.12 6.23
N LYS A 327 -18.46 4.03 6.88
CA LYS A 327 -19.44 5.12 6.94
C LYS A 327 -19.06 6.05 8.08
N VAL A 328 -19.40 7.34 7.95
CA VAL A 328 -19.23 8.32 9.04
C VAL A 328 -20.14 7.94 10.21
N GLY A 329 -19.58 7.86 11.41
CA GLY A 329 -20.31 7.52 12.63
C GLY A 329 -19.59 6.51 13.50
N LYS A 330 -20.28 5.98 14.51
CA LYS A 330 -19.74 5.04 15.47
C LYS A 330 -20.15 3.61 15.10
N VAL A 331 -19.21 2.68 15.07
CA VAL A 331 -19.49 1.25 14.88
C VAL A 331 -20.23 0.73 16.09
N VAL A 332 -21.47 0.27 15.90
CA VAL A 332 -22.31 -0.24 17.00
C VAL A 332 -22.40 -1.76 17.03
N SER A 333 -22.19 -2.43 15.89
CA SER A 333 -22.10 -3.89 15.80
C SER A 333 -21.14 -4.32 14.70
N LEU A 334 -20.60 -5.51 14.82
CA LEU A 334 -19.86 -6.26 13.80
C LEU A 334 -20.41 -7.68 13.77
N PRO A 335 -20.28 -8.42 12.65
CA PRO A 335 -20.70 -9.80 12.59
C PRO A 335 -20.06 -10.65 13.69
N GLU A 336 -20.82 -11.56 14.28
CA GLU A 336 -20.31 -12.56 15.21
C GLU A 336 -19.55 -13.67 14.47
N GLU A 337 -18.75 -14.48 15.18
CA GLU A 337 -17.89 -15.49 14.58
C GLU A 337 -18.67 -16.49 13.70
N PHE A 338 -19.83 -16.94 14.16
CA PHE A 338 -20.68 -17.85 13.38
C PHE A 338 -21.26 -17.22 12.11
N GLU A 339 -21.57 -15.91 12.15
CA GLU A 339 -22.02 -15.16 10.97
C GLU A 339 -20.89 -15.00 9.96
N ILE A 340 -19.67 -14.75 10.46
CA ILE A 340 -18.46 -14.66 9.63
C ILE A 340 -18.23 -15.99 8.91
N ASP A 341 -18.37 -17.12 9.58
CA ASP A 341 -18.18 -18.43 8.97
C ASP A 341 -19.23 -18.74 7.90
N LEU A 342 -20.50 -18.35 8.12
CA LEU A 342 -21.56 -18.45 7.12
C LEU A 342 -21.28 -17.55 5.90
N ILE A 343 -20.76 -16.32 6.12
CA ILE A 343 -20.40 -15.40 5.05
C ILE A 343 -19.22 -15.96 4.24
N LYS A 344 -18.20 -16.51 4.92
CA LYS A 344 -17.07 -17.16 4.25
C LYS A 344 -17.50 -18.29 3.34
N GLU A 345 -18.35 -19.20 3.82
CA GLU A 345 -18.87 -20.31 3.03
C GLU A 345 -19.67 -19.84 1.82
N ARG A 346 -20.60 -18.89 2.02
CA ARG A 346 -21.48 -18.38 0.98
C ARG A 346 -20.80 -17.56 -0.12
N CYS A 347 -19.65 -16.99 0.18
CA CYS A 347 -18.92 -16.09 -0.70
C CYS A 347 -17.51 -16.59 -1.07
N ASN A 348 -17.20 -17.86 -0.77
CA ASN A 348 -15.89 -18.48 -1.06
C ASN A 348 -14.71 -17.64 -0.55
N ILE A 349 -14.86 -17.10 0.69
CA ILE A 349 -13.86 -16.24 1.35
C ILE A 349 -12.83 -17.11 2.06
N PHE A 350 -11.56 -16.86 1.78
CA PHE A 350 -10.44 -17.54 2.45
C PHE A 350 -9.73 -16.65 3.49
N ASP A 351 -9.82 -15.31 3.37
CA ASP A 351 -9.27 -14.38 4.36
C ASP A 351 -10.24 -13.22 4.61
N ILE A 352 -10.46 -12.93 5.89
CA ILE A 352 -11.16 -11.74 6.35
C ILE A 352 -10.43 -11.13 7.54
N HIS A 353 -10.23 -9.81 7.52
CA HIS A 353 -9.57 -9.09 8.60
C HIS A 353 -10.32 -7.80 8.94
N PHE A 354 -10.74 -7.66 10.20
CA PHE A 354 -11.39 -6.46 10.69
C PHE A 354 -10.37 -5.45 11.23
N PHE A 355 -10.39 -4.24 10.67
CA PHE A 355 -9.60 -3.10 11.15
C PHE A 355 -10.36 -2.23 12.13
N SER A 356 -11.67 -2.41 12.20
CA SER A 356 -12.56 -1.70 13.08
C SER A 356 -13.02 -2.59 14.24
N LYS A 357 -13.45 -1.96 15.32
CA LYS A 357 -14.04 -2.61 16.48
C LYS A 357 -15.29 -1.84 16.93
N ILE A 358 -16.16 -2.50 17.67
CA ILE A 358 -17.34 -1.87 18.28
C ILE A 358 -16.89 -0.69 19.13
N GLY A 359 -17.56 0.44 18.97
CA GLY A 359 -17.25 1.69 19.66
C GLY A 359 -16.26 2.60 18.92
N LYS A 360 -15.57 2.14 17.86
CA LYS A 360 -14.71 3.00 17.06
C LYS A 360 -15.53 4.00 16.26
N GLU A 361 -15.13 5.25 16.31
CA GLU A 361 -15.72 6.33 15.53
C GLU A 361 -14.95 6.51 14.23
N HIS A 362 -15.66 6.65 13.12
CA HIS A 362 -15.13 6.96 11.80
C HIS A 362 -15.59 8.34 11.38
N ILE A 363 -14.64 9.20 11.08
CA ILE A 363 -14.85 10.50 10.44
C ILE A 363 -14.78 10.34 8.92
N LYS A 364 -14.93 11.44 8.19
CA LYS A 364 -14.79 11.43 6.73
C LYS A 364 -13.47 10.76 6.32
N THR A 365 -13.55 9.82 5.40
CA THR A 365 -12.40 9.09 4.86
C THR A 365 -11.47 10.03 4.10
N VAL A 366 -10.17 9.95 4.39
CA VAL A 366 -9.13 10.81 3.79
C VAL A 366 -8.14 10.06 2.90
N ASN A 367 -8.24 8.72 2.85
CA ASN A 367 -7.43 7.88 1.97
C ASN A 367 -8.14 6.54 1.70
N SER A 368 -7.72 5.81 0.65
CA SER A 368 -8.29 4.53 0.24
C SER A 368 -7.93 3.33 1.14
N ILE A 369 -7.13 3.56 2.18
CA ILE A 369 -6.66 2.51 3.11
C ILE A 369 -7.58 2.41 4.33
N GLN A 370 -8.30 3.48 4.68
CA GLN A 370 -9.25 3.49 5.79
C GLN A 370 -10.42 2.58 5.48
N SER A 371 -10.51 1.45 6.16
CA SER A 371 -11.53 0.43 5.92
C SER A 371 -12.04 -0.17 7.22
N ILE A 372 -13.24 -0.73 7.17
CA ILE A 372 -13.84 -1.51 8.25
C ILE A 372 -13.19 -2.87 8.33
N CYS A 373 -13.13 -3.53 7.19
CA CYS A 373 -12.50 -4.83 7.04
C CYS A 373 -11.93 -4.99 5.63
N ARG A 374 -11.08 -5.98 5.49
CA ARG A 374 -10.62 -6.56 4.24
C ARG A 374 -11.24 -7.93 4.09
N ILE A 375 -11.68 -8.25 2.88
CA ILE A 375 -12.18 -9.56 2.50
C ILE A 375 -11.40 -10.01 1.26
N SER A 376 -10.91 -11.24 1.27
CA SER A 376 -10.28 -11.87 0.11
C SER A 376 -11.01 -13.17 -0.22
N LEU A 377 -11.33 -13.35 -1.49
CA LEU A 377 -12.10 -14.48 -1.99
C LEU A 377 -11.61 -14.98 -3.35
N LYS A 378 -12.11 -16.12 -3.80
CA LYS A 378 -11.71 -16.73 -5.06
C LYS A 378 -12.94 -17.27 -5.82
N GLY A 379 -12.83 -17.35 -7.16
CA GLY A 379 -13.86 -17.81 -8.07
C GLY A 379 -13.32 -18.18 -9.44
N GLU A 380 -14.19 -18.62 -10.33
CA GLU A 380 -13.81 -19.15 -11.65
C GLU A 380 -13.49 -18.04 -12.67
N ASN A 381 -14.19 -16.91 -12.57
CA ASN A 381 -14.08 -15.79 -13.52
C ASN A 381 -14.29 -14.43 -12.83
N PRO A 382 -13.94 -13.30 -13.52
CA PRO A 382 -14.05 -11.97 -12.94
C PRO A 382 -15.47 -11.56 -12.58
N GLU A 383 -16.47 -12.00 -13.33
CA GLU A 383 -17.89 -11.69 -13.11
C GLU A 383 -18.38 -12.32 -11.80
N GLU A 384 -18.06 -13.59 -11.57
CA GLU A 384 -18.35 -14.28 -10.31
C GLU A 384 -17.65 -13.60 -9.13
N ILE A 385 -16.38 -13.24 -9.27
CA ILE A 385 -15.63 -12.51 -8.24
C ILE A 385 -16.33 -11.18 -7.90
N ALA A 386 -16.76 -10.41 -8.91
CA ALA A 386 -17.44 -9.14 -8.69
C ALA A 386 -18.78 -9.35 -7.93
N GLU A 387 -19.56 -10.36 -8.29
CA GLU A 387 -20.80 -10.72 -7.59
C GLU A 387 -20.53 -11.13 -6.14
N LEU A 388 -19.55 -12.00 -5.91
CA LEU A 388 -19.19 -12.47 -4.58
C LEU A 388 -18.65 -11.35 -3.68
N LEU A 389 -17.86 -10.42 -4.22
CA LEU A 389 -17.38 -9.24 -3.48
C LEU A 389 -18.54 -8.33 -3.07
N GLY A 390 -19.47 -8.03 -3.99
CA GLY A 390 -20.67 -7.23 -3.70
C GLY A 390 -21.59 -7.91 -2.68
N LYS A 391 -21.77 -9.23 -2.78
CA LYS A 391 -22.53 -10.01 -1.81
C LYS A 391 -21.88 -10.02 -0.42
N ALA A 392 -20.57 -10.25 -0.35
CA ALA A 392 -19.82 -10.22 0.92
C ALA A 392 -19.90 -8.84 1.60
N GLU A 393 -19.73 -7.76 0.84
CA GLU A 393 -19.88 -6.40 1.33
C GLU A 393 -21.30 -6.15 1.89
N SER A 394 -22.34 -6.57 1.17
CA SER A 394 -23.72 -6.41 1.59
C SER A 394 -24.07 -7.20 2.84
N LEU A 395 -23.50 -8.39 3.03
CA LEU A 395 -23.71 -9.23 4.20
C LEU A 395 -23.01 -8.66 5.44
N ILE A 396 -21.86 -8.00 5.27
CA ILE A 396 -21.14 -7.36 6.39
C ILE A 396 -21.80 -6.01 6.77
N ASN A 397 -22.21 -5.21 5.80
CA ASN A 397 -22.78 -3.88 6.03
C ASN A 397 -24.08 -3.84 6.87
N PRO A 398 -25.05 -4.77 6.74
CA PRO A 398 -26.22 -4.77 7.60
C PRO A 398 -25.96 -5.02 9.07
N ASN A 399 -24.89 -5.76 9.38
CA ASN A 399 -24.49 -6.11 10.75
C ASN A 399 -23.62 -5.04 11.43
N HIS A 400 -23.36 -3.94 10.69
CA HIS A 400 -22.54 -2.82 11.10
C HIS A 400 -23.33 -1.52 10.98
N SER A 401 -24.19 -1.28 11.97
CA SER A 401 -24.96 -0.05 12.02
C SER A 401 -24.12 1.07 12.63
N TYR A 402 -24.18 2.22 11.99
CA TYR A 402 -23.68 3.46 12.54
C TYR A 402 -24.82 4.22 13.19
N LEU A 403 -24.60 4.77 14.37
CA LEU A 403 -25.46 5.82 14.87
C LEU A 403 -25.25 7.01 13.93
N SER A 404 -26.15 7.22 12.99
CA SER A 404 -26.18 8.49 12.26
C SER A 404 -26.37 9.57 13.28
N GLN A 405 -25.50 10.56 13.32
CA GLN A 405 -25.83 11.84 13.96
C GLN A 405 -26.92 12.47 13.10
N LEU A 406 -28.17 12.13 13.40
CA LEU A 406 -29.30 12.92 13.03
C LEU A 406 -29.15 14.24 13.81
N ASP A 407 -29.03 15.34 13.06
CA ASP A 407 -29.06 16.71 13.51
C ASP A 407 -27.87 17.22 14.36
N VAL A 408 -26.71 17.36 13.72
CA VAL A 408 -25.83 18.47 14.06
C VAL A 408 -25.91 19.50 12.94
N THR A 409 -26.81 20.48 13.11
CA THR A 409 -26.67 21.76 12.44
C THR A 409 -25.25 22.27 12.71
N TYR A 410 -24.43 22.31 11.69
CA TYR A 410 -23.11 22.92 11.74
C TYR A 410 -23.27 24.40 12.08
N LYS A 411 -23.22 24.73 13.36
CA LYS A 411 -22.74 26.05 13.79
C LYS A 411 -21.22 25.95 13.58
N THR A 412 -20.71 26.66 12.59
CA THR A 412 -19.30 26.97 12.46
C THR A 412 -18.78 27.48 13.80
N PRO A 413 -17.85 26.79 14.46
CA PRO A 413 -17.12 27.43 15.54
C PRO A 413 -16.14 28.41 14.91
N ASP A 414 -16.18 29.65 15.36
CA ASP A 414 -15.08 30.61 15.18
C ASP A 414 -13.79 30.00 15.73
N LEU A 415 -12.98 29.43 14.85
CA LEU A 415 -11.64 28.93 15.16
C LEU A 415 -10.58 29.96 14.78
N MET A 416 -10.63 31.09 15.47
CA MET A 416 -9.45 31.91 15.72
C MET A 416 -8.96 31.58 17.13
N SER A 417 -7.92 30.75 17.19
CA SER A 417 -6.89 30.58 18.23
C SER A 417 -6.61 29.11 18.53
N HIS A 418 -5.53 28.65 18.03
CA HIS A 418 -4.44 27.88 18.62
C HIS A 418 -3.63 27.19 17.53
N PHE A 419 -2.49 27.78 17.24
CA PHE A 419 -1.45 27.25 16.36
C PHE A 419 -0.77 26.05 17.00
N LEU A 420 -0.74 24.92 16.28
CA LEU A 420 0.32 23.91 16.40
C LEU A 420 0.80 23.54 14.98
N PRO A 421 2.10 23.30 14.77
CA PRO A 421 2.68 23.13 13.45
C PRO A 421 2.34 21.76 12.82
N PRO A 422 2.34 21.65 11.47
CA PRO A 422 1.78 20.53 10.72
C PRO A 422 2.75 19.35 10.55
N HIS A 423 3.46 18.90 11.59
CA HIS A 423 4.49 17.86 11.44
C HIS A 423 4.17 16.51 12.06
N GLU A 424 2.93 16.23 12.46
CA GLU A 424 2.62 14.97 13.14
C GLU A 424 1.47 14.18 12.52
N VAL A 425 1.71 13.60 11.34
CA VAL A 425 0.89 12.50 10.87
C VAL A 425 1.79 11.38 10.41
N SER A 426 2.13 10.48 11.32
CA SER A 426 2.75 9.20 10.96
C SER A 426 1.67 8.27 10.44
N PHE A 427 1.68 8.02 9.13
CA PHE A 427 0.84 7.00 8.51
C PHE A 427 1.58 5.68 8.54
N THR A 428 1.17 4.81 9.42
CA THR A 428 1.59 3.41 9.40
C THR A 428 0.67 2.67 8.43
N PHE A 429 1.23 1.98 7.47
CA PHE A 429 0.53 1.15 6.49
C PHE A 429 -0.13 -0.08 7.12
N CYS A 430 -0.45 -0.02 8.38
CA CYS A 430 -1.16 -1.06 9.07
C CYS A 430 -2.14 -0.52 10.06
N CYS A 431 -3.34 -0.83 9.74
CA CYS A 431 -4.50 -0.67 10.57
C CYS A 431 -4.31 -1.36 11.91
N SER A 432 -4.07 -0.60 12.90
CA SER A 432 -4.65 -0.83 14.20
C SER A 432 -4.52 0.45 15.00
N SER A 433 -5.66 1.07 15.25
CA SER A 433 -5.83 2.15 16.23
C SER A 433 -4.97 3.40 16.02
N ILE A 434 -5.41 4.28 15.11
CA ILE A 434 -5.09 5.71 15.22
C ILE A 434 -5.83 6.21 16.47
N VAL A 435 -5.10 6.31 17.56
CA VAL A 435 -5.51 7.11 18.70
C VAL A 435 -4.94 8.49 18.47
N PHE A 436 -5.79 9.46 18.15
CA PHE A 436 -5.41 10.86 18.27
C PHE A 436 -5.27 11.17 19.76
N PRO A 437 -4.20 11.80 20.21
CA PRO A 437 -4.21 12.46 21.51
C PRO A 437 -5.12 13.68 21.43
N ARG A 438 -5.80 13.95 22.53
CA ARG A 438 -6.63 15.13 22.76
C ARG A 438 -5.84 16.41 22.61
#